data_c831afeef681db12b09016858b1bb2f7
#
_entry.id   c831afeef681db12b09016858b1bb2f7
#
_cell.length_a   1.000
_cell.length_b   1.000
_cell.length_c   1.000
_cell.angle_alpha   90.00
_cell.angle_beta   90.00
_cell.angle_gamma   90.00
#
_symmetry.space_group_name_H-M   'P 1'
#
loop_
_entity.id
_entity.type
_entity.pdbx_description
1 polymer ?
#
loop_
_entity_poly.entity_id
_entity_poly.type
_entity_poly.pdbx_seq_one_letter_code
_entity_poly.pdbx_strand_id
1 'polypeptide(L)'
;MWYTEYADNTQAIQIPFWNKGNWAVIGMYAIIIYLFTKLYGGYKVGFLRVMDVLFSQILSLVCANIVGYVELCIIARNYLPALNMIELTFLEIIVIFIWVFVCRMMYRKFYPPRHLLLVYGYKTPTEFIDKINARKDKYIIADRIHVSEGEKALKEKILQYDGVILCETKAYIRNELVKYCFEHSIRSYVVPKLSDIIILGAEPIHLFDTPLLLSRNQGLTGEDMIFKRLMDIIVSLIMIIIFSPFMILIALAIKLYDRGPVFYKQDRLTLNGRVFKIMKFRSMRMDSEEHGAQLARKHDDRITPVGRVIRATHLDELPQLFNILKGDMSVVGPRPERPEIAAQYRETFPEFDYRLKMKAGLTGYAQVYGKYNTTPRDKVKLDLTYYEQYSLWLDLKLILLTFKILFQKENTEGIDANQTTAIREDKTKKTGIKHPHDEAEDAFYSIEEKK
;
A
#
# COMPACT_ATOMS: atom_id res chain seq x y z
N MET A 1 -12.87 23.05 25.58
CA MET A 1 -12.43 21.88 26.37
C MET A 1 -11.20 22.16 27.22
N TRP A 2 -10.01 22.55 26.68
CA TRP A 2 -8.85 22.81 27.55
C TRP A 2 -9.13 23.80 28.68
N TYR A 3 -9.64 24.98 28.33
CA TYR A 3 -9.97 26.01 29.35
C TYR A 3 -11.16 25.64 30.21
N THR A 4 -12.20 25.02 29.69
CA THR A 4 -13.43 24.71 30.42
C THR A 4 -13.31 23.54 31.36
N GLU A 5 -12.54 22.51 30.98
CA GLU A 5 -12.50 21.24 31.69
C GLU A 5 -11.20 20.99 32.46
N TYR A 6 -10.09 21.59 32.02
CA TYR A 6 -8.77 21.26 32.56
C TYR A 6 -7.99 22.45 33.13
N ALA A 7 -7.84 23.55 32.38
CA ALA A 7 -6.93 24.64 32.77
C ALA A 7 -7.38 25.37 34.05
N ASP A 8 -8.69 25.59 34.20
CA ASP A 8 -9.28 26.30 35.34
C ASP A 8 -9.84 25.35 36.39
N ASN A 9 -9.75 24.04 36.20
CA ASN A 9 -10.23 23.02 37.11
C ASN A 9 -9.10 22.52 38.03
N THR A 10 -8.99 23.10 39.22
CA THR A 10 -7.98 22.73 40.21
C THR A 10 -8.10 21.28 40.72
N GLN A 11 -9.26 20.63 40.53
CA GLN A 11 -9.42 19.20 40.83
C GLN A 11 -8.80 18.30 39.72
N ALA A 12 -8.77 18.79 38.51
CA ALA A 12 -8.18 18.05 37.36
C ALA A 12 -6.66 18.25 37.28
N ILE A 13 -6.18 19.48 37.44
CA ILE A 13 -4.77 19.83 37.39
C ILE A 13 -4.37 20.60 38.65
N GLN A 14 -3.57 19.97 39.51
CA GLN A 14 -3.17 20.53 40.81
C GLN A 14 -2.20 21.73 40.69
N ILE A 15 -1.49 21.85 39.56
CA ILE A 15 -0.54 22.94 39.31
C ILE A 15 -1.15 23.90 38.30
N PRO A 16 -1.36 25.19 38.66
CA PRO A 16 -1.93 26.16 37.72
C PRO A 16 -1.03 26.35 36.53
N PHE A 17 -1.61 26.18 35.34
CA PHE A 17 -0.91 26.46 34.08
C PHE A 17 -0.90 27.97 33.82
N TRP A 18 0.28 28.54 33.63
CA TRP A 18 0.43 29.94 33.22
C TRP A 18 -0.10 30.13 31.79
N ASN A 19 -0.61 31.33 31.47
CA ASN A 19 -1.19 31.62 30.15
C ASN A 19 -0.35 31.12 28.95
N LYS A 20 0.99 31.24 29.03
CA LYS A 20 1.91 30.72 28.00
C LYS A 20 1.91 29.19 27.93
N GLY A 21 1.76 28.49 29.06
CA GLY A 21 1.66 27.03 29.11
C GLY A 21 0.38 26.52 28.46
N ASN A 22 -0.74 27.21 28.62
CA ASN A 22 -2.00 26.85 27.99
C ASN A 22 -1.87 26.86 26.45
N TRP A 23 -1.24 27.88 25.89
CA TRP A 23 -0.98 27.95 24.45
C TRP A 23 -0.02 26.86 23.96
N ALA A 24 0.94 26.44 24.79
CA ALA A 24 1.86 25.34 24.45
C ALA A 24 1.10 24.02 24.31
N VAL A 25 0.18 23.68 25.21
CA VAL A 25 -0.64 22.46 25.14
C VAL A 25 -1.53 22.48 23.89
N ILE A 26 -2.22 23.60 23.63
CA ILE A 26 -3.04 23.75 22.42
C ILE A 26 -2.20 23.62 21.16
N GLY A 27 -1.02 24.27 21.15
CA GLY A 27 -0.08 24.21 20.03
C GLY A 27 0.44 22.78 19.79
N MET A 28 0.77 22.03 20.85
CA MET A 28 1.21 20.65 20.76
C MET A 28 0.12 19.74 20.20
N TYR A 29 -1.11 19.88 20.67
CA TYR A 29 -2.26 19.16 20.10
C TYR A 29 -2.45 19.47 18.59
N ALA A 30 -2.35 20.74 18.19
CA ALA A 30 -2.43 21.13 16.78
C ALA A 30 -1.32 20.51 15.93
N ILE A 31 -0.10 20.44 16.45
CA ILE A 31 1.03 19.78 15.78
C ILE A 31 0.79 18.28 15.65
N ILE A 32 0.31 17.62 16.69
CA ILE A 32 0.02 16.18 16.69
C ILE A 32 -1.04 15.86 15.63
N ILE A 33 -2.15 16.60 15.62
CA ILE A 33 -3.22 16.43 14.62
C ILE A 33 -2.70 16.66 13.20
N TYR A 34 -1.89 17.70 12.99
CA TYR A 34 -1.27 17.99 11.69
C TYR A 34 -0.37 16.83 11.23
N LEU A 35 0.49 16.31 12.09
CA LEU A 35 1.40 15.23 11.77
C LEU A 35 0.64 13.93 11.39
N PHE A 36 -0.34 13.53 12.18
CA PHE A 36 -1.15 12.36 11.86
C PHE A 36 -1.96 12.56 10.57
N THR A 37 -2.57 13.73 10.37
CA THR A 37 -3.34 14.01 9.15
C THR A 37 -2.45 13.99 7.90
N LYS A 38 -1.23 14.53 7.99
CA LYS A 38 -0.23 14.47 6.92
C LYS A 38 0.22 13.03 6.65
N LEU A 39 0.47 12.25 7.71
CA LEU A 39 0.91 10.86 7.64
C LEU A 39 -0.14 9.98 6.95
N TYR A 40 -1.39 10.01 7.41
CA TYR A 40 -2.49 9.22 6.83
C TYR A 40 -3.02 9.75 5.50
N GLY A 41 -2.54 10.91 5.07
CA GLY A 41 -2.91 11.52 3.78
C GLY A 41 -4.26 12.23 3.80
N GLY A 42 -4.74 12.68 4.97
CA GLY A 42 -6.00 13.40 5.13
C GLY A 42 -6.06 14.74 4.38
N TYR A 43 -4.90 15.34 4.05
CA TYR A 43 -4.80 16.55 3.21
C TYR A 43 -4.81 16.26 1.71
N LYS A 44 -4.79 14.99 1.28
CA LYS A 44 -4.77 14.64 -0.14
C LYS A 44 -6.18 14.71 -0.77
N VAL A 45 -6.88 15.82 -0.53
CA VAL A 45 -8.17 16.12 -1.16
C VAL A 45 -7.96 16.18 -2.68
N GLY A 46 -8.84 15.50 -3.44
CA GLY A 46 -8.70 15.37 -4.89
C GLY A 46 -7.68 14.32 -5.39
N PHE A 47 -6.80 13.79 -4.53
CA PHE A 47 -5.95 12.65 -4.87
C PHE A 47 -6.56 11.33 -4.42
N LEU A 48 -7.12 11.28 -3.22
CA LEU A 48 -7.80 10.12 -2.68
C LEU A 48 -9.31 10.21 -2.97
N ARG A 49 -10.00 9.08 -2.89
CA ARG A 49 -11.48 9.08 -2.89
C ARG A 49 -11.97 9.79 -1.63
N VAL A 50 -13.16 10.37 -1.71
CA VAL A 50 -13.73 11.14 -0.58
C VAL A 50 -13.81 10.31 0.70
N MET A 51 -14.27 9.07 0.59
CA MET A 51 -14.34 8.15 1.74
C MET A 51 -12.95 7.82 2.32
N ASP A 52 -11.92 7.72 1.46
CA ASP A 52 -10.54 7.48 1.92
C ASP A 52 -9.97 8.70 2.65
N VAL A 53 -10.33 9.92 2.23
CA VAL A 53 -9.96 11.18 2.92
C VAL A 53 -10.65 11.26 4.26
N LEU A 54 -11.97 11.04 4.29
CA LEU A 54 -12.77 11.05 5.49
C LEU A 54 -12.22 10.04 6.52
N PHE A 55 -12.02 8.80 6.10
CA PHE A 55 -11.47 7.76 6.96
C PHE A 55 -10.06 8.11 7.45
N SER A 56 -9.22 8.70 6.59
CA SER A 56 -7.88 9.16 6.98
C SER A 56 -7.91 10.23 8.04
N GLN A 57 -8.82 11.21 7.93
CA GLN A 57 -8.95 12.29 8.90
C GLN A 57 -9.52 11.80 10.23
N ILE A 58 -10.55 10.93 10.21
CA ILE A 58 -11.11 10.32 11.43
C ILE A 58 -10.04 9.49 12.16
N LEU A 59 -9.29 8.65 11.44
CA LEU A 59 -8.22 7.85 12.04
C LEU A 59 -7.13 8.75 12.63
N SER A 60 -6.73 9.80 11.91
CA SER A 60 -5.77 10.79 12.39
C SER A 60 -6.22 11.45 13.69
N LEU A 61 -7.49 11.82 13.73
CA LEU A 61 -8.13 12.43 14.89
C LEU A 61 -8.12 11.47 16.09
N VAL A 62 -8.56 10.24 15.90
CA VAL A 62 -8.58 9.22 16.98
C VAL A 62 -7.17 8.99 17.53
N CYS A 63 -6.17 8.85 16.67
CA CYS A 63 -4.78 8.71 17.10
C CYS A 63 -4.28 9.94 17.85
N ALA A 64 -4.60 11.15 17.37
CA ALA A 64 -4.21 12.39 18.03
C ALA A 64 -4.87 12.54 19.41
N ASN A 65 -6.14 12.18 19.52
CA ASN A 65 -6.88 12.25 20.79
C ASN A 65 -6.39 11.22 21.81
N ILE A 66 -5.99 10.03 21.37
CA ILE A 66 -5.36 9.05 22.27
C ILE A 66 -4.04 9.61 22.81
N VAL A 67 -3.18 10.18 21.96
CA VAL A 67 -1.91 10.79 22.40
C VAL A 67 -2.17 11.99 23.28
N GLY A 68 -3.11 12.87 22.92
CA GLY A 68 -3.51 14.03 23.71
C GLY A 68 -4.08 13.64 25.08
N TYR A 69 -4.87 12.57 25.17
CA TYR A 69 -5.36 12.06 26.44
C TYR A 69 -4.22 11.58 27.35
N VAL A 70 -3.26 10.84 26.80
CA VAL A 70 -2.07 10.42 27.55
C VAL A 70 -1.27 11.62 28.03
N GLU A 71 -1.07 12.63 27.17
CA GLU A 71 -0.43 13.89 27.53
C GLU A 71 -1.14 14.59 28.70
N LEU A 72 -2.47 14.71 28.64
CA LEU A 72 -3.27 15.30 29.71
C LEU A 72 -3.14 14.54 31.02
N CYS A 73 -3.15 13.21 31.01
CA CYS A 73 -2.94 12.37 32.18
C CYS A 73 -1.55 12.56 32.79
N ILE A 74 -0.51 12.72 31.97
CA ILE A 74 0.87 12.99 32.43
C ILE A 74 0.93 14.37 33.10
N ILE A 75 0.32 15.40 32.51
CA ILE A 75 0.27 16.76 33.03
C ILE A 75 -0.48 16.78 34.38
N ALA A 76 -1.62 16.10 34.43
CA ALA A 76 -2.44 16.01 35.63
C ALA A 76 -1.82 15.13 36.73
N ARG A 77 -0.82 14.31 36.40
CA ARG A 77 -0.25 13.26 37.25
C ARG A 77 -1.30 12.30 37.84
N ASN A 78 -2.41 12.16 37.13
CA ASN A 78 -3.54 11.32 37.52
C ASN A 78 -4.30 10.84 36.28
N TYR A 79 -5.07 9.74 36.44
CA TYR A 79 -5.97 9.29 35.36
C TYR A 79 -7.21 10.20 35.35
N LEU A 80 -7.36 10.92 34.24
CA LEU A 80 -8.50 11.79 34.00
C LEU A 80 -9.69 10.99 33.43
N PRO A 81 -10.95 11.42 33.69
CA PRO A 81 -12.11 10.82 33.03
C PRO A 81 -12.01 10.91 31.52
N ALA A 82 -12.09 9.77 30.82
CA ALA A 82 -12.00 9.72 29.37
C ALA A 82 -13.23 10.29 28.65
N LEU A 83 -14.35 10.48 29.37
CA LEU A 83 -15.63 10.89 28.76
C LEU A 83 -15.51 12.20 27.99
N ASN A 84 -14.88 13.22 28.57
CA ASN A 84 -14.70 14.53 27.94
C ASN A 84 -13.93 14.43 26.63
N MET A 85 -12.92 13.52 26.56
CA MET A 85 -12.15 13.29 25.33
C MET A 85 -12.97 12.54 24.27
N ILE A 86 -13.84 11.62 24.68
CA ILE A 86 -14.78 10.91 23.80
C ILE A 86 -15.79 11.89 23.22
N GLU A 87 -16.37 12.79 24.02
CA GLU A 87 -17.29 13.84 23.57
C GLU A 87 -16.62 14.78 22.57
N LEU A 88 -15.39 15.24 22.86
CA LEU A 88 -14.59 16.04 21.94
C LEU A 88 -14.40 15.30 20.61
N THR A 89 -13.96 14.04 20.66
CA THR A 89 -13.75 13.23 19.47
C THR A 89 -15.00 13.14 18.62
N PHE A 90 -16.17 12.96 19.23
CA PHE A 90 -17.44 12.91 18.51
C PHE A 90 -17.77 14.23 17.81
N LEU A 91 -17.61 15.36 18.51
CA LEU A 91 -17.83 16.69 17.92
C LEU A 91 -16.87 16.97 16.76
N GLU A 92 -15.60 16.62 16.91
CA GLU A 92 -14.59 16.79 15.86
C GLU A 92 -14.87 15.91 14.64
N ILE A 93 -15.40 14.70 14.81
CA ILE A 93 -15.85 13.84 13.70
C ILE A 93 -16.95 14.56 12.89
N ILE A 94 -17.91 15.20 13.54
CA ILE A 94 -18.96 15.97 12.85
C ILE A 94 -18.34 17.11 12.03
N VAL A 95 -17.39 17.83 12.62
CA VAL A 95 -16.66 18.91 11.91
C VAL A 95 -15.90 18.38 10.71
N ILE A 96 -15.26 17.22 10.83
CA ILE A 96 -14.55 16.55 9.72
C ILE A 96 -15.52 16.21 8.57
N PHE A 97 -16.71 15.68 8.86
CA PHE A 97 -17.71 15.42 7.83
C PHE A 97 -18.07 16.68 7.04
N ILE A 98 -18.38 17.76 7.74
CA ILE A 98 -18.70 19.06 7.12
C ILE A 98 -17.52 19.56 6.29
N TRP A 99 -16.32 19.55 6.87
CA TRP A 99 -15.09 20.01 6.23
C TRP A 99 -14.76 19.24 4.95
N VAL A 100 -14.80 17.92 4.99
CA VAL A 100 -14.51 17.08 3.81
C VAL A 100 -15.54 17.32 2.71
N PHE A 101 -16.81 17.49 3.06
CA PHE A 101 -17.86 17.80 2.10
C PHE A 101 -17.64 19.16 1.43
N VAL A 102 -17.35 20.20 2.22
CA VAL A 102 -17.05 21.55 1.71
C VAL A 102 -15.81 21.55 0.82
N CYS A 103 -14.72 20.92 1.30
CA CYS A 103 -13.48 20.79 0.50
C CYS A 103 -13.73 20.08 -0.83
N ARG A 104 -14.55 19.02 -0.83
CA ARG A 104 -14.92 18.31 -2.07
C ARG A 104 -15.65 19.23 -3.03
N MET A 105 -16.64 19.97 -2.53
CA MET A 105 -17.44 20.89 -3.36
C MET A 105 -16.56 21.97 -3.98
N MET A 106 -15.69 22.59 -3.18
CA MET A 106 -14.72 23.58 -3.66
C MET A 106 -13.73 22.97 -4.67
N TYR A 107 -13.17 21.78 -4.35
CA TYR A 107 -12.22 21.14 -5.25
C TYR A 107 -12.82 20.82 -6.62
N ARG A 108 -14.04 20.30 -6.68
CA ARG A 108 -14.74 20.01 -7.95
C ARG A 108 -14.99 21.26 -8.79
N LYS A 109 -15.22 22.40 -8.13
CA LYS A 109 -15.44 23.70 -8.81
C LYS A 109 -14.15 24.24 -9.42
N PHE A 110 -13.02 24.13 -8.70
CA PHE A 110 -11.75 24.71 -9.16
C PHE A 110 -10.90 23.76 -10.01
N TYR A 111 -11.10 22.45 -9.87
CA TYR A 111 -10.31 21.42 -10.55
C TYR A 111 -11.22 20.38 -11.21
N PRO A 112 -11.79 20.71 -12.39
CA PRO A 112 -12.57 19.75 -13.16
C PRO A 112 -11.72 18.55 -13.57
N PRO A 113 -12.34 17.40 -13.87
CA PRO A 113 -11.64 16.23 -14.37
C PRO A 113 -10.85 16.54 -15.63
N ARG A 114 -9.60 16.04 -15.71
CA ARG A 114 -8.73 16.28 -16.86
C ARG A 114 -9.01 15.28 -17.98
N HIS A 115 -9.04 15.78 -19.19
CA HIS A 115 -9.15 15.02 -20.41
C HIS A 115 -7.76 14.54 -20.84
N LEU A 116 -7.52 13.23 -20.79
CA LEU A 116 -6.22 12.63 -21.06
C LEU A 116 -6.25 11.81 -22.35
N LEU A 117 -5.18 11.91 -23.14
CA LEU A 117 -4.90 11.02 -24.24
C LEU A 117 -4.13 9.79 -23.74
N LEU A 118 -4.58 8.58 -24.07
CA LEU A 118 -3.85 7.35 -23.77
C LEU A 118 -3.03 6.92 -25.00
N VAL A 119 -1.71 6.99 -24.89
CA VAL A 119 -0.76 6.47 -25.88
C VAL A 119 -0.28 5.10 -25.42
N TYR A 120 -0.44 4.06 -26.24
CA TYR A 120 -0.05 2.69 -25.90
C TYR A 120 0.75 2.04 -27.03
N GLY A 121 1.68 1.13 -26.65
CA GLY A 121 2.65 0.52 -27.57
C GLY A 121 2.47 -0.97 -27.80
N TYR A 122 1.63 -1.61 -27.00
CA TYR A 122 1.25 -3.02 -27.14
C TYR A 122 -0.27 -3.14 -27.16
N LYS A 123 -0.80 -4.27 -26.72
CA LYS A 123 -2.25 -4.45 -26.59
C LYS A 123 -2.89 -3.32 -25.78
N THR A 124 -4.10 -2.94 -26.12
CA THR A 124 -4.88 -1.95 -25.39
C THR A 124 -4.90 -2.31 -23.88
N PRO A 125 -4.38 -1.46 -23.00
CA PRO A 125 -4.23 -1.78 -21.57
C PRO A 125 -5.57 -1.69 -20.84
N THR A 126 -6.48 -2.65 -21.09
CA THR A 126 -7.86 -2.65 -20.57
C THR A 126 -7.91 -2.58 -19.05
N GLU A 127 -7.07 -3.36 -18.35
CA GLU A 127 -7.01 -3.32 -16.88
C GLU A 127 -6.60 -1.94 -16.34
N PHE A 128 -5.69 -1.27 -17.02
CA PHE A 128 -5.26 0.07 -16.64
C PHE A 128 -6.36 1.10 -16.90
N ILE A 129 -7.07 0.96 -18.01
CA ILE A 129 -8.25 1.79 -18.33
C ILE A 129 -9.33 1.63 -17.27
N ASP A 130 -9.61 0.41 -16.83
CA ASP A 130 -10.59 0.15 -15.78
C ASP A 130 -10.17 0.78 -14.43
N LYS A 131 -8.87 0.74 -14.10
CA LYS A 131 -8.32 1.43 -12.92
C LYS A 131 -8.52 2.95 -13.00
N ILE A 132 -8.34 3.58 -14.18
CA ILE A 132 -8.57 5.01 -14.39
C ILE A 132 -10.07 5.33 -14.36
N ASN A 133 -10.90 4.51 -14.99
CA ASN A 133 -12.34 4.68 -15.01
C ASN A 133 -12.97 4.61 -13.60
N ALA A 134 -12.33 3.94 -12.65
CA ALA A 134 -12.71 3.99 -11.25
C ALA A 134 -12.47 5.38 -10.59
N ARG A 135 -11.78 6.30 -11.29
CA ARG A 135 -11.43 7.65 -10.84
C ARG A 135 -11.86 8.73 -11.85
N LYS A 136 -13.07 8.59 -12.41
CA LYS A 136 -13.69 9.59 -13.32
C LYS A 136 -13.86 10.96 -12.68
N ASP A 137 -13.81 11.02 -11.36
CA ASP A 137 -13.79 12.27 -10.60
C ASP A 137 -12.55 13.12 -10.87
N LYS A 138 -11.48 12.54 -11.40
CA LYS A 138 -10.18 13.18 -11.59
C LYS A 138 -9.64 13.08 -13.01
N TYR A 139 -9.85 11.94 -13.66
CA TYR A 139 -9.30 11.63 -14.97
C TYR A 139 -10.35 11.06 -15.90
N ILE A 140 -10.37 11.55 -17.13
CA ILE A 140 -11.20 11.05 -18.22
C ILE A 140 -10.27 10.68 -19.37
N ILE A 141 -10.24 9.41 -19.76
CA ILE A 141 -9.55 9.02 -20.99
C ILE A 141 -10.47 9.46 -22.13
N ALA A 142 -10.14 10.60 -22.75
CA ALA A 142 -10.94 11.16 -23.81
C ALA A 142 -10.70 10.46 -25.14
N ASP A 143 -9.45 10.00 -25.37
CA ASP A 143 -9.11 9.29 -26.60
C ASP A 143 -7.92 8.34 -26.40
N ARG A 144 -7.66 7.47 -27.37
CA ARG A 144 -6.59 6.46 -27.38
C ARG A 144 -5.90 6.47 -28.72
N ILE A 145 -4.58 6.33 -28.71
CA ILE A 145 -3.78 6.28 -29.94
C ILE A 145 -2.67 5.23 -29.79
N HIS A 146 -2.51 4.41 -30.80
CA HIS A 146 -1.42 3.44 -30.85
C HIS A 146 -0.15 4.07 -31.42
N VAL A 147 1.04 3.65 -30.95
CA VAL A 147 2.32 4.22 -31.38
C VAL A 147 2.63 3.99 -32.87
N SER A 148 1.96 3.05 -33.54
CA SER A 148 2.12 2.80 -34.99
C SER A 148 1.60 3.92 -35.88
N GLU A 149 0.76 4.82 -35.36
CA GLU A 149 0.26 5.97 -36.13
C GLU A 149 1.34 7.02 -36.43
N GLY A 150 2.54 6.83 -35.89
CA GLY A 150 3.71 7.63 -36.19
C GLY A 150 3.86 8.85 -35.26
N GLU A 151 5.11 9.27 -35.10
CA GLU A 151 5.50 10.31 -34.14
C GLU A 151 4.81 11.66 -34.38
N LYS A 152 4.63 12.03 -35.67
CA LYS A 152 4.00 13.31 -36.04
C LYS A 152 2.53 13.35 -35.60
N ALA A 153 1.77 12.28 -35.88
CA ALA A 153 0.37 12.16 -35.49
C ALA A 153 0.20 12.15 -33.97
N LEU A 154 1.12 11.46 -33.25
CA LEU A 154 1.15 11.46 -31.79
C LEU A 154 1.33 12.87 -31.23
N LYS A 155 2.32 13.63 -31.73
CA LYS A 155 2.64 14.98 -31.27
C LYS A 155 1.48 15.95 -31.53
N GLU A 156 0.88 15.92 -32.72
CA GLU A 156 -0.27 16.77 -33.07
C GLU A 156 -1.48 16.46 -32.17
N LYS A 157 -1.72 15.20 -31.86
CA LYS A 157 -2.86 14.79 -31.04
C LYS A 157 -2.67 15.13 -29.56
N ILE A 158 -1.45 15.02 -29.03
CA ILE A 158 -1.11 15.37 -27.64
C ILE A 158 -1.48 16.81 -27.30
N LEU A 159 -1.31 17.75 -28.25
CA LEU A 159 -1.63 19.16 -28.03
C LEU A 159 -3.12 19.46 -27.79
N GLN A 160 -4.01 18.52 -28.10
CA GLN A 160 -5.47 18.69 -27.98
C GLN A 160 -6.02 18.33 -26.59
N TYR A 161 -5.17 17.79 -25.69
CA TYR A 161 -5.59 17.27 -24.38
C TYR A 161 -4.84 17.92 -23.22
N ASP A 162 -5.43 17.86 -22.02
CA ASP A 162 -4.84 18.40 -20.79
C ASP A 162 -3.58 17.63 -20.31
N GLY A 163 -3.36 16.45 -20.87
CA GLY A 163 -2.21 15.60 -20.56
C GLY A 163 -2.25 14.28 -21.30
N VAL A 164 -1.15 13.56 -21.22
CA VAL A 164 -0.95 12.27 -21.90
C VAL A 164 -0.57 11.18 -20.90
N ILE A 165 -1.08 9.97 -21.12
CA ILE A 165 -0.66 8.76 -20.41
C ILE A 165 0.14 7.91 -21.39
N LEU A 166 1.40 7.61 -21.07
CA LEU A 166 2.29 6.75 -21.83
C LEU A 166 2.33 5.36 -21.19
N CYS A 167 1.72 4.37 -21.86
CA CYS A 167 1.58 3.00 -21.37
C CYS A 167 2.27 2.03 -22.31
N GLU A 168 3.20 1.21 -21.78
CA GLU A 168 3.90 0.12 -22.51
C GLU A 168 4.53 0.52 -23.82
N THR A 169 4.99 1.75 -23.96
CA THR A 169 5.67 2.27 -25.15
C THR A 169 7.14 1.87 -25.20
N LYS A 170 7.73 1.75 -26.40
CA LYS A 170 9.18 1.56 -26.58
C LYS A 170 9.95 2.75 -25.99
N ALA A 171 11.14 2.51 -25.44
CA ALA A 171 11.89 3.52 -24.67
C ALA A 171 12.18 4.78 -25.50
N TYR A 172 12.58 4.65 -26.76
CA TYR A 172 12.91 5.81 -27.59
C TYR A 172 11.69 6.70 -27.87
N ILE A 173 10.52 6.11 -28.20
CA ILE A 173 9.28 6.86 -28.43
C ILE A 173 8.86 7.57 -27.13
N ARG A 174 8.90 6.85 -26.00
CA ARG A 174 8.58 7.42 -24.69
C ARG A 174 9.45 8.63 -24.38
N ASN A 175 10.76 8.51 -24.57
CA ASN A 175 11.69 9.59 -24.30
C ASN A 175 11.41 10.82 -25.15
N GLU A 176 11.14 10.64 -26.45
CA GLU A 176 10.78 11.75 -27.35
C GLU A 176 9.46 12.40 -26.95
N LEU A 177 8.43 11.60 -26.63
CA LEU A 177 7.14 12.15 -26.22
C LEU A 177 7.21 12.85 -24.84
N VAL A 178 8.02 12.37 -23.89
CA VAL A 178 8.23 13.03 -22.60
C VAL A 178 8.93 14.39 -22.79
N LYS A 179 9.98 14.46 -23.63
CA LYS A 179 10.65 15.74 -23.98
C LYS A 179 9.67 16.71 -24.64
N TYR A 180 8.89 16.22 -25.62
CA TYR A 180 7.88 17.03 -26.31
C TYR A 180 6.82 17.58 -25.35
N CYS A 181 6.32 16.75 -24.42
CA CYS A 181 5.38 17.19 -23.40
C CYS A 181 6.00 18.25 -22.45
N PHE A 182 7.28 18.06 -22.09
CA PHE A 182 8.01 19.02 -21.25
C PHE A 182 8.16 20.37 -21.94
N GLU A 183 8.58 20.38 -23.23
CA GLU A 183 8.71 21.58 -24.05
C GLU A 183 7.41 22.37 -24.16
N HIS A 184 6.27 21.67 -24.33
CA HIS A 184 4.95 22.29 -24.47
C HIS A 184 4.18 22.45 -23.16
N SER A 185 4.82 22.21 -22.00
CA SER A 185 4.19 22.29 -20.68
C SER A 185 2.95 21.39 -20.50
N ILE A 186 2.90 20.27 -21.23
CA ILE A 186 1.84 19.27 -21.16
C ILE A 186 2.18 18.24 -20.09
N ARG A 187 1.19 17.86 -19.28
CA ARG A 187 1.39 16.85 -18.25
C ARG A 187 1.52 15.47 -18.84
N SER A 188 2.61 14.78 -18.55
CA SER A 188 2.82 13.39 -18.92
C SER A 188 2.73 12.46 -17.69
N TYR A 189 1.98 11.38 -17.83
CA TYR A 189 1.88 10.29 -16.87
C TYR A 189 2.51 9.06 -17.50
N VAL A 190 3.59 8.58 -16.94
CA VAL A 190 4.31 7.44 -17.47
C VAL A 190 4.05 6.22 -16.61
N VAL A 191 3.61 5.10 -17.21
CA VAL A 191 3.56 3.81 -16.53
C VAL A 191 4.98 3.25 -16.48
N PRO A 192 5.63 3.17 -15.30
CA PRO A 192 7.04 2.84 -15.22
C PRO A 192 7.29 1.38 -15.56
N LYS A 193 8.40 1.12 -16.27
CA LYS A 193 9.01 -0.20 -16.41
C LYS A 193 9.87 -0.51 -15.19
N LEU A 194 10.31 -1.75 -15.01
CA LEU A 194 11.18 -2.13 -13.89
C LEU A 194 12.51 -1.37 -13.90
N SER A 195 13.10 -1.17 -15.07
CA SER A 195 14.30 -0.35 -15.24
C SER A 195 14.13 1.09 -14.76
N ASP A 196 12.94 1.68 -14.99
CA ASP A 196 12.68 3.05 -14.55
C ASP A 196 12.63 3.13 -13.01
N ILE A 197 12.08 2.11 -12.37
CA ILE A 197 12.02 2.04 -10.90
C ILE A 197 13.42 1.89 -10.31
N ILE A 198 14.27 1.05 -10.91
CA ILE A 198 15.67 0.87 -10.50
C ILE A 198 16.45 2.20 -10.64
N ILE A 199 16.26 2.92 -11.75
CA ILE A 199 16.91 4.21 -11.97
C ILE A 199 16.36 5.28 -11.01
N LEU A 200 15.09 5.20 -10.63
CA LEU A 200 14.50 6.16 -9.68
C LEU A 200 15.15 6.13 -8.30
N GLY A 201 15.70 4.97 -7.88
CA GLY A 201 16.49 4.81 -6.66
C GLY A 201 17.98 5.10 -6.81
N ALA A 202 18.45 5.44 -8.03
CA ALA A 202 19.86 5.70 -8.28
C ALA A 202 20.33 6.99 -7.62
N GLU A 203 21.54 6.95 -7.05
CA GLU A 203 22.19 8.08 -6.42
C GLU A 203 22.80 9.00 -7.50
N PRO A 204 22.46 10.30 -7.53
CA PRO A 204 23.11 11.23 -8.45
C PRO A 204 24.55 11.49 -7.99
N ILE A 205 25.50 11.18 -8.84
CA ILE A 205 26.92 11.45 -8.63
C ILE A 205 27.44 12.32 -9.78
N HIS A 206 28.60 12.93 -9.59
CA HIS A 206 29.26 13.74 -10.61
C HIS A 206 30.65 13.18 -10.88
N LEU A 207 30.92 12.98 -12.15
CA LEU A 207 32.28 12.70 -12.62
C LEU A 207 32.74 13.95 -13.38
N PHE A 208 33.51 14.79 -12.69
CA PHE A 208 33.81 16.15 -13.13
C PHE A 208 32.57 16.97 -13.39
N ASP A 209 32.29 17.36 -14.62
CA ASP A 209 31.13 18.13 -15.10
C ASP A 209 29.99 17.25 -15.62
N THR A 210 30.19 15.93 -15.63
CA THR A 210 29.19 14.99 -16.14
C THR A 210 28.36 14.41 -15.02
N PRO A 211 27.02 14.63 -14.99
CA PRO A 211 26.13 13.99 -14.04
C PRO A 211 25.97 12.50 -14.38
N LEU A 212 26.06 11.64 -13.38
CA LEU A 212 25.85 10.20 -13.49
C LEU A 212 24.80 9.74 -12.50
N LEU A 213 24.10 8.67 -12.84
CA LEU A 213 23.17 7.98 -11.94
C LEU A 213 23.78 6.62 -11.55
N LEU A 214 24.18 6.51 -10.29
CA LEU A 214 24.75 5.28 -9.74
C LEU A 214 23.64 4.41 -9.14
N SER A 215 23.30 3.32 -9.81
CA SER A 215 22.43 2.30 -9.24
C SER A 215 23.26 1.26 -8.50
N ARG A 216 23.16 1.25 -7.17
CA ARG A 216 23.85 0.29 -6.32
C ARG A 216 22.98 -0.93 -6.12
N ASN A 217 23.41 -2.07 -6.63
CA ASN A 217 22.69 -3.34 -6.46
C ASN A 217 23.08 -4.07 -5.15
N GLN A 218 23.40 -3.32 -4.09
CA GLN A 218 24.01 -3.87 -2.86
C GLN A 218 22.98 -4.16 -1.75
N GLY A 219 21.69 -3.91 -1.97
CA GLY A 219 20.69 -4.04 -0.91
C GLY A 219 20.74 -2.86 0.08
N LEU A 220 20.22 -3.11 1.28
CA LEU A 220 20.34 -2.13 2.37
C LEU A 220 21.80 -1.99 2.80
N THR A 221 22.20 -0.76 3.15
CA THR A 221 23.50 -0.55 3.76
C THR A 221 23.63 -1.32 5.07
N GLY A 222 24.86 -1.56 5.54
CA GLY A 222 25.07 -2.26 6.82
C GLY A 222 24.38 -1.53 7.98
N GLU A 223 24.44 -0.21 7.98
CA GLU A 223 23.76 0.63 8.97
C GLU A 223 22.26 0.49 8.90
N ASP A 224 21.67 0.56 7.70
CA ASP A 224 20.22 0.38 7.51
C ASP A 224 19.75 -0.99 7.98
N MET A 225 20.55 -2.05 7.74
CA MET A 225 20.22 -3.40 8.22
C MET A 225 20.18 -3.48 9.75
N ILE A 226 21.11 -2.80 10.44
CA ILE A 226 21.17 -2.77 11.91
C ILE A 226 19.94 -2.00 12.45
N PHE A 227 19.71 -0.78 11.97
CA PHE A 227 18.59 0.04 12.43
C PHE A 227 17.23 -0.60 12.12
N LYS A 228 17.09 -1.18 10.93
CA LYS A 228 15.88 -1.95 10.56
C LYS A 228 15.68 -3.12 11.51
N ARG A 229 16.74 -3.88 11.82
CA ARG A 229 16.64 -5.02 12.73
C ARG A 229 16.26 -4.59 14.14
N LEU A 230 16.83 -3.50 14.64
CA LEU A 230 16.49 -2.94 15.95
C LEU A 230 15.01 -2.53 16.00
N MET A 231 14.53 -1.82 14.98
CA MET A 231 13.13 -1.45 14.86
C MET A 231 12.22 -2.68 14.80
N ASP A 232 12.57 -3.70 14.01
CA ASP A 232 11.81 -4.95 13.92
C ASP A 232 11.64 -5.61 15.30
N ILE A 233 12.72 -5.67 16.09
CA ILE A 233 12.70 -6.26 17.44
C ILE A 233 11.82 -5.43 18.37
N ILE A 234 12.02 -4.11 18.41
CA ILE A 234 11.28 -3.20 19.31
C ILE A 234 9.77 -3.27 18.99
N VAL A 235 9.41 -3.10 17.72
CA VAL A 235 8.00 -3.11 17.30
C VAL A 235 7.36 -4.47 17.61
N SER A 236 8.06 -5.58 17.30
CA SER A 236 7.52 -6.92 17.55
C SER A 236 7.33 -7.20 19.04
N LEU A 237 8.26 -6.79 19.90
CA LEU A 237 8.13 -6.96 21.35
C LEU A 237 6.94 -6.16 21.89
N ILE A 238 6.82 -4.89 21.51
CA ILE A 238 5.69 -4.03 21.90
C ILE A 238 4.37 -4.66 21.47
N MET A 239 4.27 -5.10 20.20
CA MET A 239 3.07 -5.72 19.67
C MET A 239 2.73 -7.03 20.37
N ILE A 240 3.72 -7.89 20.67
CA ILE A 240 3.50 -9.14 21.41
C ILE A 240 2.96 -8.82 22.81
N ILE A 241 3.54 -7.86 23.52
CA ILE A 241 3.08 -7.48 24.87
C ILE A 241 1.63 -6.98 24.83
N ILE A 242 1.32 -6.05 23.90
CA ILE A 242 -0.02 -5.45 23.78
C ILE A 242 -1.06 -6.51 23.38
N PHE A 243 -0.73 -7.37 22.40
CA PHE A 243 -1.68 -8.34 21.86
C PHE A 243 -1.62 -9.72 22.55
N SER A 244 -0.75 -9.94 23.52
CA SER A 244 -0.65 -11.23 24.23
C SER A 244 -1.96 -11.72 24.86
N PRO A 245 -2.82 -10.87 25.50
CA PRO A 245 -4.09 -11.33 26.01
C PRO A 245 -5.02 -11.85 24.91
N PHE A 246 -5.07 -11.13 23.76
CA PHE A 246 -5.87 -11.53 22.62
C PHE A 246 -5.31 -12.81 21.97
N MET A 247 -3.99 -12.96 21.90
CA MET A 247 -3.35 -14.15 21.37
C MET A 247 -3.69 -15.39 22.20
N ILE A 248 -3.71 -15.27 23.54
CA ILE A 248 -4.09 -16.35 24.46
C ILE A 248 -5.58 -16.69 24.27
N LEU A 249 -6.47 -15.70 24.20
CA LEU A 249 -7.90 -15.93 23.99
C LEU A 249 -8.16 -16.63 22.65
N ILE A 250 -7.49 -16.22 21.56
CA ILE A 250 -7.60 -16.86 20.24
C ILE A 250 -7.10 -18.31 20.29
N ALA A 251 -5.94 -18.54 20.95
CA ALA A 251 -5.37 -19.87 21.11
C ALA A 251 -6.34 -20.80 21.85
N LEU A 252 -6.96 -20.32 22.91
CA LEU A 252 -7.95 -21.06 23.68
C LEU A 252 -9.21 -21.33 22.83
N ALA A 253 -9.74 -20.33 22.11
CA ALA A 253 -10.90 -20.50 21.25
C ALA A 253 -10.69 -21.55 20.15
N ILE A 254 -9.52 -21.56 19.50
CA ILE A 254 -9.16 -22.57 18.50
C ILE A 254 -9.06 -23.97 19.16
N LYS A 255 -8.43 -24.05 20.33
CA LYS A 255 -8.25 -25.32 21.03
C LYS A 255 -9.55 -25.93 21.53
N LEU A 256 -10.50 -25.10 21.99
CA LEU A 256 -11.82 -25.54 22.45
C LEU A 256 -12.74 -25.91 21.28
N TYR A 257 -12.57 -25.31 20.09
CA TYR A 257 -13.45 -25.57 18.95
C TYR A 257 -13.31 -27.00 18.40
N ASP A 258 -12.07 -27.45 18.13
CA ASP A 258 -11.85 -28.77 17.50
C ASP A 258 -10.67 -29.58 18.09
N ARG A 259 -10.13 -29.11 19.22
CA ARG A 259 -9.00 -29.71 19.97
C ARG A 259 -7.70 -29.90 19.17
N GLY A 260 -7.64 -29.39 17.93
CA GLY A 260 -6.48 -29.49 17.06
C GLY A 260 -5.33 -28.54 17.41
N PRO A 261 -4.29 -28.44 16.55
CA PRO A 261 -3.17 -27.51 16.76
C PRO A 261 -3.62 -26.06 16.63
N VAL A 262 -3.09 -25.21 17.53
CA VAL A 262 -3.40 -23.76 17.56
C VAL A 262 -2.73 -23.03 16.41
N PHE A 263 -1.49 -23.41 16.09
CA PHE A 263 -0.68 -22.77 15.06
C PHE A 263 -0.68 -23.60 13.77
N TYR A 264 -0.76 -22.89 12.68
CA TYR A 264 -0.53 -23.40 11.34
C TYR A 264 0.82 -22.87 10.83
N LYS A 265 1.61 -23.76 10.21
CA LYS A 265 2.93 -23.43 9.65
C LYS A 265 2.94 -23.79 8.18
N GLN A 266 3.51 -22.90 7.35
CA GLN A 266 3.59 -23.08 5.90
C GLN A 266 4.91 -22.54 5.36
N ASP A 267 5.46 -23.21 4.35
CA ASP A 267 6.69 -22.80 3.71
C ASP A 267 6.46 -21.52 2.86
N ARG A 268 7.38 -20.57 3.03
CA ARG A 268 7.36 -19.28 2.37
C ARG A 268 8.77 -18.84 2.00
N LEU A 269 8.86 -17.97 0.97
CA LEU A 269 10.13 -17.39 0.53
C LEU A 269 10.43 -16.09 1.28
N THR A 270 11.70 -15.89 1.62
CA THR A 270 12.25 -14.64 2.18
C THR A 270 13.53 -14.25 1.44
N LEU A 271 14.34 -13.39 2.04
CA LEU A 271 15.59 -12.87 1.47
C LEU A 271 16.42 -13.94 0.75
N ASN A 272 16.85 -13.63 -0.48
CA ASN A 272 17.65 -14.47 -1.36
C ASN A 272 16.99 -15.84 -1.68
N GLY A 273 15.66 -15.90 -1.65
CA GLY A 273 14.93 -17.14 -1.95
C GLY A 273 14.97 -18.20 -0.84
N ARG A 274 15.49 -17.86 0.35
CA ARG A 274 15.50 -18.78 1.49
C ARG A 274 14.07 -19.17 1.89
N VAL A 275 13.82 -20.46 2.06
CA VAL A 275 12.55 -20.98 2.56
C VAL A 275 12.52 -20.91 4.09
N PHE A 276 11.40 -20.44 4.65
CA PHE A 276 11.14 -20.46 6.09
C PHE A 276 9.68 -20.85 6.37
N LYS A 277 9.40 -21.27 7.59
CA LYS A 277 8.03 -21.63 8.01
C LYS A 277 7.35 -20.43 8.65
N ILE A 278 6.42 -19.80 7.90
CA ILE A 278 5.56 -18.75 8.44
C ILE A 278 4.60 -19.33 9.47
N MET A 279 4.41 -18.64 10.58
CA MET A 279 3.52 -19.04 11.67
C MET A 279 2.24 -18.19 11.69
N LYS A 280 1.08 -18.85 11.71
CA LYS A 280 -0.24 -18.19 11.81
C LYS A 280 -1.11 -18.94 12.82
N PHE A 281 -2.15 -18.29 13.33
CA PHE A 281 -3.23 -19.03 13.98
C PHE A 281 -4.00 -19.83 12.93
N ARG A 282 -4.38 -21.05 13.28
CA ARG A 282 -5.16 -21.91 12.40
C ARG A 282 -6.58 -21.34 12.26
N SER A 283 -6.93 -21.01 11.05
CA SER A 283 -8.23 -20.42 10.67
C SER A 283 -9.07 -21.36 9.78
N MET A 284 -8.50 -22.47 9.33
CA MET A 284 -9.13 -23.47 8.47
C MET A 284 -9.16 -24.84 9.13
N ARG A 285 -10.01 -25.75 8.63
CA ARG A 285 -10.07 -27.16 9.05
C ARG A 285 -8.75 -27.87 8.76
N MET A 286 -8.49 -29.00 9.42
CA MET A 286 -7.23 -29.73 9.30
C MET A 286 -7.01 -30.35 7.92
N ASP A 287 -8.09 -30.72 7.23
CA ASP A 287 -8.13 -31.32 5.90
C ASP A 287 -8.08 -30.30 4.76
N SER A 288 -7.91 -29.01 5.06
CA SER A 288 -8.05 -27.91 4.10
C SER A 288 -7.05 -27.89 2.94
N GLU A 289 -5.93 -28.61 3.04
CA GLU A 289 -4.86 -28.67 2.02
C GLU A 289 -4.70 -30.07 1.36
N GLU A 290 -5.59 -31.02 1.60
CA GLU A 290 -5.52 -32.37 0.99
C GLU A 290 -5.54 -32.33 -0.55
N HIS A 291 -6.14 -31.28 -1.15
CA HIS A 291 -6.19 -31.08 -2.60
C HIS A 291 -5.14 -30.09 -3.13
N GLY A 292 -4.06 -29.86 -2.38
CA GLY A 292 -2.95 -28.98 -2.78
C GLY A 292 -3.11 -27.52 -2.41
N ALA A 293 -2.10 -26.72 -2.78
CA ALA A 293 -2.01 -25.29 -2.45
C ALA A 293 -3.02 -24.45 -3.26
N GLN A 294 -4.04 -23.92 -2.61
CA GLN A 294 -5.05 -23.03 -3.22
C GLN A 294 -5.11 -21.70 -2.49
N LEU A 295 -5.38 -20.62 -3.25
CA LEU A 295 -5.70 -19.32 -2.67
C LEU A 295 -7.09 -19.36 -2.04
N ALA A 296 -7.30 -18.58 -0.97
CA ALA A 296 -8.60 -18.51 -0.29
C ALA A 296 -9.63 -17.82 -1.18
N ARG A 297 -10.85 -18.38 -1.23
CA ARG A 297 -12.01 -17.85 -1.98
C ARG A 297 -12.85 -16.94 -1.09
N LYS A 298 -13.71 -16.09 -1.70
CA LYS A 298 -14.64 -15.19 -0.97
C LYS A 298 -15.56 -15.93 0.01
N HIS A 299 -16.08 -17.10 -0.38
CA HIS A 299 -16.87 -18.01 0.45
C HIS A 299 -16.18 -19.35 0.46
N ASP A 300 -15.28 -19.55 1.42
CA ASP A 300 -14.45 -20.76 1.53
C ASP A 300 -14.92 -21.60 2.71
N ASP A 301 -15.55 -22.74 2.41
CA ASP A 301 -16.14 -23.65 3.41
C ASP A 301 -15.10 -24.30 4.31
N ARG A 302 -13.82 -24.20 3.96
CA ARG A 302 -12.70 -24.66 4.78
C ARG A 302 -12.45 -23.80 6.00
N ILE A 303 -13.01 -22.56 6.04
CA ILE A 303 -12.79 -21.60 7.13
C ILE A 303 -13.70 -21.94 8.31
N THR A 304 -13.11 -22.11 9.50
CA THR A 304 -13.85 -22.32 10.75
C THR A 304 -14.58 -21.05 11.20
N PRO A 305 -15.64 -21.16 12.04
CA PRO A 305 -16.31 -19.96 12.60
C PRO A 305 -15.34 -19.01 13.34
N VAL A 306 -14.45 -19.56 14.16
CA VAL A 306 -13.36 -18.80 14.82
C VAL A 306 -12.42 -18.21 13.78
N GLY A 307 -12.05 -19.01 12.77
CA GLY A 307 -11.21 -18.59 11.65
C GLY A 307 -11.78 -17.40 10.87
N ARG A 308 -13.10 -17.34 10.71
CA ARG A 308 -13.78 -16.24 10.01
C ARG A 308 -13.57 -14.90 10.74
N VAL A 309 -13.68 -14.90 12.07
CA VAL A 309 -13.47 -13.69 12.89
C VAL A 309 -12.01 -13.25 12.85
N ILE A 310 -11.07 -14.17 13.11
CA ILE A 310 -9.64 -13.82 13.18
C ILE A 310 -9.06 -13.41 11.81
N ARG A 311 -9.58 -13.95 10.70
CA ARG A 311 -9.19 -13.52 9.34
C ARG A 311 -9.77 -12.16 8.96
N ALA A 312 -11.02 -11.89 9.33
CA ALA A 312 -11.65 -10.59 9.06
C ALA A 312 -10.93 -9.44 9.79
N THR A 313 -10.28 -9.74 10.92
CA THR A 313 -9.52 -8.79 11.75
C THR A 313 -8.00 -8.89 11.55
N HIS A 314 -7.52 -9.80 10.68
CA HIS A 314 -6.11 -10.13 10.48
C HIS A 314 -5.35 -10.57 11.75
N LEU A 315 -6.06 -10.92 12.82
CA LEU A 315 -5.47 -11.43 14.06
C LEU A 315 -4.83 -12.81 13.87
N ASP A 316 -5.21 -13.55 12.83
CA ASP A 316 -4.57 -14.83 12.45
C ASP A 316 -3.08 -14.67 12.09
N GLU A 317 -2.63 -13.47 11.75
CA GLU A 317 -1.24 -13.18 11.36
C GLU A 317 -0.35 -12.77 12.55
N LEU A 318 -0.91 -12.53 13.75
CA LEU A 318 -0.12 -12.13 14.94
C LEU A 318 1.05 -13.07 15.29
N PRO A 319 0.96 -14.41 15.15
CA PRO A 319 2.10 -15.30 15.42
C PRO A 319 3.33 -15.06 14.52
N GLN A 320 3.18 -14.34 13.39
CA GLN A 320 4.32 -13.96 12.55
C GLN A 320 5.30 -13.02 13.28
N LEU A 321 4.87 -12.33 14.35
CA LEU A 321 5.75 -11.55 15.21
C LEU A 321 6.90 -12.39 15.78
N PHE A 322 6.67 -13.69 16.06
CA PHE A 322 7.73 -14.61 16.47
C PHE A 322 8.70 -14.93 15.33
N ASN A 323 8.22 -15.01 14.06
CA ASN A 323 9.12 -15.14 12.91
C ASN A 323 10.00 -13.88 12.74
N ILE A 324 9.46 -12.69 13.04
CA ILE A 324 10.22 -11.44 13.00
C ILE A 324 11.29 -11.42 14.08
N LEU A 325 10.95 -11.79 15.33
CA LEU A 325 11.94 -11.89 16.43
C LEU A 325 13.05 -12.89 16.12
N LYS A 326 12.70 -14.01 15.52
CA LYS A 326 13.67 -15.02 15.08
C LYS A 326 14.57 -14.52 13.95
N GLY A 327 14.12 -13.54 13.16
CA GLY A 327 14.87 -12.96 12.05
C GLY A 327 14.57 -13.56 10.68
N ASP A 328 13.58 -14.43 10.57
CA ASP A 328 13.12 -14.99 9.30
C ASP A 328 12.36 -13.92 8.47
N MET A 329 11.69 -12.99 9.14
CA MET A 329 10.89 -11.90 8.58
C MET A 329 11.32 -10.54 9.15
N SER A 330 10.78 -9.49 8.56
CA SER A 330 10.79 -8.11 9.03
C SER A 330 9.35 -7.63 9.28
N VAL A 331 9.16 -6.55 10.02
CA VAL A 331 7.84 -5.91 10.16
C VAL A 331 7.40 -5.38 8.80
N VAL A 332 8.29 -4.69 8.08
CA VAL A 332 8.01 -4.13 6.75
C VAL A 332 8.86 -4.82 5.69
N GLY A 333 8.23 -5.29 4.63
CA GLY A 333 8.89 -5.96 3.50
C GLY A 333 7.89 -6.54 2.51
N PRO A 334 8.36 -7.15 1.42
CA PRO A 334 7.51 -7.86 0.47
C PRO A 334 6.70 -8.98 1.14
N ARG A 335 5.42 -9.11 0.80
CA ARG A 335 4.60 -10.21 1.34
C ARG A 335 5.18 -11.57 0.92
N PRO A 336 5.42 -12.51 1.86
CA PRO A 336 6.01 -13.80 1.55
C PRO A 336 5.10 -14.66 0.70
N GLU A 337 5.59 -15.15 -0.45
CA GLU A 337 4.86 -16.05 -1.33
C GLU A 337 5.23 -17.51 -1.09
N ARG A 338 4.35 -18.43 -1.48
CA ARG A 338 4.60 -19.88 -1.48
C ARG A 338 5.64 -20.22 -2.56
N PRO A 339 6.58 -21.15 -2.31
CA PRO A 339 7.56 -21.56 -3.32
C PRO A 339 6.92 -22.01 -4.64
N GLU A 340 5.82 -22.79 -4.57
CA GLU A 340 5.10 -23.33 -5.72
C GLU A 340 4.47 -22.21 -6.57
N ILE A 341 3.85 -21.22 -5.91
CA ILE A 341 3.22 -20.08 -6.60
C ILE A 341 4.30 -19.18 -7.21
N ALA A 342 5.39 -18.95 -6.49
CA ALA A 342 6.52 -18.18 -7.00
C ALA A 342 7.15 -18.84 -8.23
N ALA A 343 7.26 -20.19 -8.26
CA ALA A 343 7.74 -20.92 -9.42
C ALA A 343 6.86 -20.70 -10.65
N GLN A 344 5.54 -20.77 -10.50
CA GLN A 344 4.60 -20.48 -11.59
C GLN A 344 4.72 -19.04 -12.11
N TYR A 345 4.96 -18.07 -11.22
CA TYR A 345 5.16 -16.69 -11.65
C TYR A 345 6.49 -16.49 -12.40
N ARG A 346 7.57 -17.20 -12.01
CA ARG A 346 8.87 -17.15 -12.69
C ARG A 346 8.81 -17.64 -14.14
N GLU A 347 7.98 -18.63 -14.44
CA GLU A 347 7.81 -19.14 -15.80
C GLU A 347 7.33 -18.05 -16.77
N THR A 348 6.45 -17.16 -16.31
CA THR A 348 5.89 -16.09 -17.14
C THR A 348 6.57 -14.74 -16.94
N PHE A 349 7.27 -14.56 -15.82
CA PHE A 349 7.87 -13.30 -15.41
C PHE A 349 9.09 -13.56 -14.50
N PRO A 350 10.29 -13.81 -15.08
CA PRO A 350 11.51 -14.14 -14.32
C PRO A 350 11.92 -13.10 -13.29
N GLU A 351 11.62 -11.82 -13.53
CA GLU A 351 11.91 -10.71 -12.63
C GLU A 351 11.07 -10.74 -11.34
N PHE A 352 10.17 -11.72 -11.18
CA PHE A 352 9.40 -11.89 -9.95
C PHE A 352 10.29 -12.04 -8.71
N ASP A 353 11.49 -12.60 -8.87
CA ASP A 353 12.47 -12.80 -7.80
C ASP A 353 13.17 -11.52 -7.33
N TYR A 354 13.06 -10.40 -8.05
CA TYR A 354 13.65 -9.14 -7.60
C TYR A 354 13.11 -8.67 -6.26
N ARG A 355 11.89 -9.07 -5.91
CA ARG A 355 11.29 -8.83 -4.59
C ARG A 355 11.99 -9.56 -3.44
N LEU A 356 12.76 -10.60 -3.73
CA LEU A 356 13.50 -11.40 -2.74
C LEU A 356 14.85 -10.77 -2.34
N LYS A 357 15.16 -9.57 -2.81
CA LYS A 357 16.31 -8.78 -2.35
C LYS A 357 16.14 -8.22 -0.94
N MET A 358 14.95 -8.33 -0.36
CA MET A 358 14.64 -7.95 1.02
C MET A 358 13.99 -9.10 1.78
N LYS A 359 14.05 -9.03 3.13
CA LYS A 359 13.30 -9.96 3.98
C LYS A 359 11.81 -9.80 3.76
N ALA A 360 11.10 -10.92 3.79
CA ALA A 360 9.65 -10.93 3.77
C ALA A 360 9.08 -10.12 4.95
N GLY A 361 8.02 -9.35 4.70
CA GLY A 361 7.38 -8.48 5.69
C GLY A 361 6.01 -8.96 6.15
N LEU A 362 5.65 -8.60 7.38
CA LEU A 362 4.28 -8.71 7.90
C LEU A 362 3.38 -7.72 7.17
N THR A 363 3.85 -6.48 7.01
CA THR A 363 3.28 -5.47 6.11
C THR A 363 4.29 -5.05 5.06
N GLY A 364 3.89 -4.27 4.05
CA GLY A 364 4.80 -3.78 3.02
C GLY A 364 4.15 -2.83 2.04
N TYR A 365 4.97 -2.25 1.19
CA TYR A 365 4.57 -1.22 0.24
C TYR A 365 3.46 -1.72 -0.72
N ALA A 366 3.61 -2.93 -1.25
CA ALA A 366 2.60 -3.55 -2.10
C ALA A 366 1.30 -3.88 -1.34
N GLN A 367 1.36 -4.15 -0.04
CA GLN A 367 0.18 -4.38 0.79
C GLN A 367 -0.56 -3.08 1.10
N VAL A 368 0.19 -1.96 1.30
CA VAL A 368 -0.36 -0.63 1.64
C VAL A 368 -0.92 0.08 0.42
N TYR A 369 -0.25 0.05 -0.71
CA TYR A 369 -0.63 0.79 -1.92
C TYR A 369 -1.24 -0.08 -3.02
N GLY A 370 -1.08 -1.39 -2.95
CA GLY A 370 -1.75 -2.35 -3.82
C GLY A 370 -3.15 -2.70 -3.34
N LYS A 371 -3.80 -3.58 -4.09
CA LYS A 371 -5.08 -4.21 -3.74
C LYS A 371 -4.89 -5.73 -3.75
N TYR A 372 -5.86 -6.45 -3.21
CA TYR A 372 -5.84 -7.92 -3.21
C TYR A 372 -5.61 -8.52 -4.61
N ASN A 373 -6.22 -7.92 -5.65
CA ASN A 373 -6.15 -8.33 -7.05
C ASN A 373 -5.02 -7.65 -7.85
N THR A 374 -4.02 -7.04 -7.19
CA THR A 374 -2.85 -6.46 -7.86
C THR A 374 -2.07 -7.56 -8.59
N THR A 375 -1.76 -7.34 -9.86
CA THR A 375 -1.04 -8.31 -10.70
C THR A 375 0.35 -8.63 -10.13
N PRO A 376 0.91 -9.82 -10.38
CA PRO A 376 2.28 -10.16 -9.93
C PRO A 376 3.32 -9.13 -10.40
N ARG A 377 3.20 -8.64 -11.65
CA ARG A 377 4.08 -7.61 -12.23
C ARG A 377 3.97 -6.28 -11.48
N ASP A 378 2.76 -5.81 -11.15
CA ASP A 378 2.56 -4.59 -10.36
C ASP A 378 3.04 -4.76 -8.91
N LYS A 379 2.89 -5.97 -8.33
CA LYS A 379 3.45 -6.27 -6.99
C LYS A 379 4.96 -6.12 -6.98
N VAL A 380 5.66 -6.68 -7.98
CA VAL A 380 7.13 -6.53 -8.09
C VAL A 380 7.52 -5.08 -8.24
N LYS A 381 6.80 -4.28 -9.05
CA LYS A 381 7.06 -2.84 -9.18
C LYS A 381 6.94 -2.11 -7.85
N LEU A 382 5.90 -2.40 -7.06
CA LEU A 382 5.69 -1.80 -5.75
C LEU A 382 6.75 -2.26 -4.73
N ASP A 383 7.10 -3.54 -4.72
CA ASP A 383 8.14 -4.10 -3.84
C ASP A 383 9.52 -3.54 -4.18
N LEU A 384 9.84 -3.36 -5.48
CA LEU A 384 11.07 -2.70 -5.92
C LEU A 384 11.08 -1.20 -5.57
N THR A 385 9.95 -0.52 -5.69
CA THR A 385 9.86 0.90 -5.27
C THR A 385 10.20 1.04 -3.80
N TYR A 386 9.73 0.10 -2.96
CA TYR A 386 10.11 0.09 -1.55
C TYR A 386 11.61 -0.17 -1.34
N TYR A 387 12.18 -1.12 -2.07
CA TYR A 387 13.59 -1.46 -2.01
C TYR A 387 14.48 -0.26 -2.37
N GLU A 388 14.18 0.41 -3.48
CA GLU A 388 14.97 1.53 -4.00
C GLU A 388 14.80 2.83 -3.18
N GLN A 389 13.64 3.03 -2.54
CA GLN A 389 13.34 4.21 -1.72
C GLN A 389 13.37 3.93 -0.23
N TYR A 390 14.03 2.86 0.19
CA TYR A 390 14.08 2.45 1.58
C TYR A 390 14.55 3.59 2.50
N SER A 391 13.85 3.76 3.60
CA SER A 391 14.28 4.56 4.76
C SER A 391 13.52 4.10 6.00
N LEU A 392 14.11 4.28 7.18
CA LEU A 392 13.41 3.99 8.46
C LEU A 392 12.11 4.79 8.59
N TRP A 393 12.10 6.02 8.05
CA TRP A 393 10.88 6.84 8.03
C TRP A 393 9.80 6.22 7.15
N LEU A 394 10.16 5.64 6.02
CA LEU A 394 9.23 4.91 5.15
C LEU A 394 8.66 3.69 5.87
N ASP A 395 9.49 2.94 6.59
CA ASP A 395 9.03 1.80 7.40
C ASP A 395 8.00 2.24 8.46
N LEU A 396 8.33 3.26 9.25
CA LEU A 396 7.41 3.80 10.25
C LEU A 396 6.09 4.25 9.63
N LYS A 397 6.17 4.93 8.48
CA LYS A 397 4.99 5.36 7.73
C LYS A 397 4.15 4.17 7.26
N LEU A 398 4.77 3.10 6.75
CA LEU A 398 4.06 1.91 6.29
C LEU A 398 3.41 1.15 7.45
N ILE A 399 4.08 1.05 8.61
CA ILE A 399 3.51 0.47 9.83
C ILE A 399 2.24 1.23 10.23
N LEU A 400 2.31 2.55 10.29
CA LEU A 400 1.16 3.38 10.66
C LEU A 400 0.05 3.30 9.61
N LEU A 401 0.38 3.30 8.30
CA LEU A 401 -0.60 3.13 7.24
C LEU A 401 -1.25 1.74 7.25
N THR A 402 -0.59 0.72 7.78
CA THR A 402 -1.17 -0.62 7.90
C THR A 402 -2.42 -0.61 8.78
N PHE A 403 -2.43 0.16 9.87
CA PHE A 403 -3.63 0.33 10.69
C PHE A 403 -4.81 0.87 9.89
N LYS A 404 -4.55 1.78 8.94
CA LYS A 404 -5.60 2.29 8.06
C LYS A 404 -6.19 1.19 7.17
N ILE A 405 -5.36 0.29 6.66
CA ILE A 405 -5.76 -0.73 5.71
C ILE A 405 -6.52 -1.88 6.37
N LEU A 406 -6.20 -2.21 7.62
CA LEU A 406 -6.90 -3.25 8.38
C LEU A 406 -8.42 -3.00 8.48
N PHE A 407 -8.85 -1.74 8.40
CA PHE A 407 -10.26 -1.36 8.43
C PHE A 407 -10.90 -1.20 7.03
N GLN A 408 -10.15 -1.42 5.93
CA GLN A 408 -10.66 -1.30 4.56
C GLN A 408 -11.03 -2.68 3.99
N LYS A 409 -12.33 -2.91 3.71
CA LYS A 409 -12.85 -4.19 3.20
C LYS A 409 -12.23 -4.64 1.87
N GLU A 410 -11.78 -3.70 1.03
CA GLU A 410 -11.19 -4.00 -0.30
C GLU A 410 -9.91 -4.85 -0.21
N ASN A 411 -9.27 -4.95 0.94
CA ASN A 411 -8.02 -5.69 1.14
C ASN A 411 -8.23 -7.10 1.73
N THR A 412 -9.45 -7.43 2.16
CA THR A 412 -9.82 -8.71 2.79
C THR A 412 -10.57 -9.66 1.85
N GLU A 413 -11.02 -9.19 0.70
CA GLU A 413 -11.79 -10.01 -0.24
C GLU A 413 -10.89 -11.06 -0.93
N GLY A 414 -11.32 -12.33 -0.92
CA GLY A 414 -10.68 -13.43 -1.65
C GLY A 414 -10.82 -13.30 -3.18
N ILE A 415 -10.15 -14.20 -3.94
CA ILE A 415 -10.29 -14.28 -5.40
C ILE A 415 -11.64 -14.86 -5.80
N ASP A 416 -12.10 -14.57 -7.03
CA ASP A 416 -13.31 -15.16 -7.61
C ASP A 416 -13.17 -16.68 -7.77
N ALA A 417 -14.32 -17.39 -7.71
CA ALA A 417 -14.38 -18.86 -7.63
C ALA A 417 -13.64 -19.60 -8.76
N ASN A 418 -13.43 -18.97 -9.91
CA ASN A 418 -12.80 -19.55 -11.10
C ASN A 418 -11.31 -19.20 -11.26
N GLN A 419 -10.67 -18.55 -10.27
CA GLN A 419 -9.26 -18.20 -10.30
C GLN A 419 -8.46 -19.03 -9.29
N THR A 420 -7.40 -19.68 -9.76
CA THR A 420 -6.44 -20.41 -8.90
C THR A 420 -5.22 -19.57 -8.53
N THR A 421 -4.89 -18.57 -9.36
CA THR A 421 -3.76 -17.63 -9.17
C THR A 421 -4.20 -16.20 -9.46
N ALA A 422 -3.38 -15.21 -9.09
CA ALA A 422 -3.62 -13.80 -9.42
C ALA A 422 -3.38 -13.47 -10.92
N ILE A 423 -2.95 -14.44 -11.72
CA ILE A 423 -2.87 -14.32 -13.18
C ILE A 423 -4.29 -14.43 -13.71
N ARG A 424 -4.82 -13.35 -14.27
CA ARG A 424 -6.08 -13.40 -15.02
C ARG A 424 -5.79 -13.96 -16.39
N GLU A 425 -6.47 -15.06 -16.76
CA GLU A 425 -6.53 -15.49 -18.15
C GLU A 425 -7.14 -14.38 -19.00
N ASP A 426 -6.47 -14.03 -20.08
CA ASP A 426 -6.90 -13.00 -21.02
C ASP A 426 -8.26 -13.40 -21.61
N LYS A 427 -9.33 -12.68 -21.23
CA LYS A 427 -10.70 -12.95 -21.70
C LYS A 427 -10.82 -12.83 -23.24
N THR A 428 -9.87 -12.17 -23.88
CA THR A 428 -9.84 -12.00 -25.34
C THR A 428 -9.53 -13.30 -26.08
N LYS A 429 -8.86 -14.27 -25.45
CA LYS A 429 -8.67 -15.61 -26.06
C LYS A 429 -9.96 -16.43 -26.19
N LYS A 430 -11.01 -16.10 -25.42
CA LYS A 430 -12.31 -16.82 -25.48
C LYS A 430 -13.31 -16.25 -26.49
N THR A 431 -13.11 -15.03 -27.00
CA THR A 431 -14.05 -14.37 -27.90
C THR A 431 -13.67 -14.44 -29.39
N GLY A 432 -12.54 -15.06 -29.74
CA GLY A 432 -12.15 -15.30 -31.14
C GLY A 432 -12.00 -14.06 -32.03
N ILE A 433 -12.11 -12.85 -31.49
CA ILE A 433 -11.94 -11.60 -32.23
C ILE A 433 -10.46 -11.24 -32.17
N LYS A 434 -9.70 -11.70 -33.17
CA LYS A 434 -8.37 -11.19 -33.47
C LYS A 434 -8.49 -9.83 -34.15
N HIS A 435 -7.92 -8.79 -33.55
CA HIS A 435 -7.77 -7.53 -34.26
C HIS A 435 -6.69 -7.67 -35.37
N PRO A 436 -6.88 -7.01 -36.51
CA PRO A 436 -5.94 -7.12 -37.66
C PRO A 436 -4.48 -6.75 -37.34
N HIS A 437 -4.24 -6.03 -36.24
CA HIS A 437 -2.88 -5.66 -35.79
C HIS A 437 -2.18 -6.74 -34.95
N ASP A 438 -2.89 -7.72 -34.40
CA ASP A 438 -2.29 -8.79 -33.56
C ASP A 438 -1.47 -9.78 -34.43
N GLU A 439 -1.82 -9.98 -35.72
CA GLU A 439 -1.13 -10.90 -36.64
C GLU A 439 0.18 -10.30 -37.19
N ALA A 440 0.24 -8.99 -37.35
CA ALA A 440 1.46 -8.32 -37.84
C ALA A 440 2.57 -8.25 -36.76
N GLU A 441 2.19 -8.21 -35.47
CA GLU A 441 3.13 -8.17 -34.36
C GLU A 441 3.72 -9.53 -34.02
N ASP A 442 2.92 -10.62 -34.07
CA ASP A 442 3.42 -11.99 -33.84
C ASP A 442 4.45 -12.37 -34.92
N ALA A 443 4.29 -11.86 -36.15
CA ALA A 443 5.24 -12.05 -37.25
C ALA A 443 6.55 -11.25 -37.06
N PHE A 444 6.48 -10.06 -36.48
CA PHE A 444 7.65 -9.19 -36.26
C PHE A 444 8.56 -9.70 -35.13
N TYR A 445 7.97 -10.19 -34.03
CA TYR A 445 8.75 -10.76 -32.92
C TYR A 445 9.38 -12.11 -33.24
N SER A 446 8.76 -12.92 -34.11
CA SER A 446 9.38 -14.18 -34.58
C SER A 446 10.63 -13.98 -35.45
N ILE A 447 10.85 -12.76 -35.95
CA ILE A 447 12.04 -12.38 -36.75
C ILE A 447 13.17 -11.84 -35.85
N GLU A 448 12.87 -11.18 -34.72
CA GLU A 448 13.89 -10.68 -33.78
C GLU A 448 14.47 -11.77 -32.84
N GLU A 449 13.72 -12.85 -32.54
CA GLU A 449 14.23 -14.02 -31.81
C GLU A 449 15.16 -14.91 -32.63
N LYS A 450 15.27 -14.69 -33.93
CA LYS A 450 16.13 -15.48 -34.86
C LYS A 450 17.39 -14.72 -35.30
N LYS A 451 17.69 -13.57 -34.75
CA LYS A 451 18.95 -12.83 -34.94
C LYS A 451 19.66 -12.65 -33.58
#